data_c049cfdca8323a83ea9c11211c1a6e0a
#
_entry.id   c049cfdca8323a83ea9c11211c1a6e0a
#
_cell.length_a   1.000
_cell.length_b   1.000
_cell.length_c   1.000
_cell.angle_alpha   90.00
_cell.angle_beta   90.00
_cell.angle_gamma   90.00
#
_symmetry.space_group_name_H-M   'P 1'
#
loop_
_entity.id
_entity.type
_entity.pdbx_description
1 polymer ?
#
loop_
_entity_poly.entity_id
_entity_poly.type
_entity_poly.pdbx_seq_one_letter_code
_entity_poly.pdbx_strand_id
1 'polypeptide(L)'
;MKSEIFKHRFIVPASAIDDLNHVNSVIYLHWCLEAAEAHWISKTSEKQREQYVWVVLNHFISYKNPSFLGEELETQTWIDNYQGAKSERHYKIIRSSDKKIIVEATTLWCFLNAKTFHPTKITEEISNLFMQI
;
A
#
# COMPACT_ATOMS: atom_id res chain seq x y z
N MET A 1 2.97 7.34 15.90
CA MET A 1 3.01 8.40 14.88
C MET A 1 2.67 7.80 13.54
N LYS A 2 1.81 8.44 12.77
CA LYS A 2 1.36 7.97 11.46
C LYS A 2 1.89 8.88 10.36
N SER A 3 2.02 8.31 9.15
CA SER A 3 2.23 9.13 7.96
C SER A 3 0.90 9.80 7.56
N GLU A 4 0.97 10.74 6.60
CA GLU A 4 -0.23 11.21 5.94
C GLU A 4 -0.90 10.07 5.19
N ILE A 5 -2.18 10.23 4.87
CA ILE A 5 -2.92 9.26 4.05
C ILE A 5 -2.65 9.58 2.58
N PHE A 6 -2.06 8.63 1.87
CA PHE A 6 -1.85 8.73 0.43
C PHE A 6 -3.05 8.11 -0.28
N LYS A 7 -3.60 8.82 -1.27
CA LYS A 7 -4.82 8.42 -1.96
C LYS A 7 -4.56 8.20 -3.44
N HIS A 8 -5.13 7.14 -3.98
CA HIS A 8 -5.04 6.79 -5.39
C HIS A 8 -6.41 6.35 -5.90
N ARG A 9 -6.98 7.10 -6.84
CA ARG A 9 -8.29 6.81 -7.44
C ARG A 9 -8.11 6.14 -8.79
N PHE A 10 -9.00 5.21 -9.09
CA PHE A 10 -8.98 4.48 -10.36
C PHE A 10 -10.36 3.92 -10.67
N ILE A 11 -10.56 3.52 -11.94
CA ILE A 11 -11.79 2.87 -12.40
C ILE A 11 -11.51 1.38 -12.52
N VAL A 12 -12.43 0.56 -12.02
CA VAL A 12 -12.29 -0.92 -12.09
C VAL A 12 -12.28 -1.35 -13.55
N PRO A 13 -11.17 -1.93 -14.06
CA PRO A 13 -11.07 -2.37 -15.44
C PRO A 13 -11.68 -3.75 -15.64
N ALA A 14 -12.04 -4.07 -16.89
CA ALA A 14 -12.58 -5.38 -17.25
C ALA A 14 -11.62 -6.52 -16.88
N SER A 15 -10.31 -6.29 -16.97
CA SER A 15 -9.29 -7.29 -16.65
C SER A 15 -9.31 -7.74 -15.19
N ALA A 16 -9.95 -6.97 -14.30
CA ALA A 16 -10.03 -7.29 -12.88
C ALA A 16 -11.24 -8.18 -12.53
N ILE A 17 -12.16 -8.37 -13.48
CA ILE A 17 -13.43 -9.05 -13.22
C ILE A 17 -13.29 -10.56 -13.44
N ASP A 18 -13.81 -11.34 -12.49
CA ASP A 18 -13.80 -12.81 -12.56
C ASP A 18 -15.17 -13.39 -13.03
N ASP A 19 -15.28 -14.70 -12.97
CA ASP A 19 -16.48 -15.42 -13.43
C ASP A 19 -17.73 -15.08 -12.61
N LEU A 20 -17.58 -14.49 -11.44
CA LEU A 20 -18.70 -14.08 -10.58
C LEU A 20 -19.17 -12.65 -10.88
N ASN A 21 -18.64 -12.03 -11.92
CA ASN A 21 -18.96 -10.66 -12.35
C ASN A 21 -18.60 -9.57 -11.35
N HIS A 22 -17.69 -9.85 -10.43
CA HIS A 22 -17.12 -8.82 -9.55
C HIS A 22 -15.60 -8.92 -9.53
N VAL A 23 -14.95 -7.97 -8.90
CA VAL A 23 -13.48 -7.93 -8.85
C VAL A 23 -12.93 -9.18 -8.17
N ASN A 24 -11.95 -9.81 -8.83
CA ASN A 24 -11.24 -10.97 -8.29
C ASN A 24 -10.51 -10.57 -7.00
N SER A 25 -10.64 -11.40 -5.96
CA SER A 25 -10.09 -11.09 -4.63
C SER A 25 -8.57 -10.83 -4.63
N VAL A 26 -7.82 -11.48 -5.52
CA VAL A 26 -6.36 -11.33 -5.61
C VAL A 26 -5.98 -9.93 -6.10
N ILE A 27 -6.80 -9.31 -6.93
CA ILE A 27 -6.52 -8.00 -7.51
C ILE A 27 -6.50 -6.90 -6.45
N TYR A 28 -7.31 -7.02 -5.40
CA TYR A 28 -7.33 -6.02 -4.32
C TYR A 28 -5.96 -5.86 -3.65
N LEU A 29 -5.27 -6.96 -3.41
CA LEU A 29 -3.93 -6.90 -2.83
C LEU A 29 -2.97 -6.19 -3.78
N HIS A 30 -3.07 -6.45 -5.07
CA HIS A 30 -2.29 -5.78 -6.10
C HIS A 30 -2.47 -4.26 -6.02
N TRP A 31 -3.71 -3.80 -5.94
CA TRP A 31 -4.02 -2.38 -5.84
C TRP A 31 -3.47 -1.75 -4.56
N CYS A 32 -3.51 -2.48 -3.46
CA CYS A 32 -2.90 -2.02 -2.20
C CYS A 32 -1.39 -1.81 -2.38
N LEU A 33 -0.71 -2.78 -2.98
CA LEU A 33 0.74 -2.73 -3.18
C LEU A 33 1.14 -1.63 -4.18
N GLU A 34 0.34 -1.41 -5.22
CA GLU A 34 0.55 -0.31 -6.16
C GLU A 34 0.48 1.05 -5.47
N ALA A 35 -0.49 1.24 -4.57
CA ALA A 35 -0.62 2.47 -3.80
C ALA A 35 0.57 2.67 -2.87
N ALA A 36 1.04 1.61 -2.22
CA ALA A 36 2.22 1.68 -1.36
C ALA A 36 3.46 2.09 -2.14
N GLU A 37 3.65 1.50 -3.33
CA GLU A 37 4.77 1.85 -4.21
C GLU A 37 4.68 3.30 -4.68
N ALA A 38 3.50 3.74 -5.08
CA ALA A 38 3.29 5.12 -5.51
C ALA A 38 3.60 6.10 -4.38
N HIS A 39 3.21 5.79 -3.16
CA HIS A 39 3.51 6.61 -1.99
C HIS A 39 5.03 6.70 -1.76
N TRP A 40 5.71 5.57 -1.82
CA TRP A 40 7.17 5.48 -1.69
C TRP A 40 7.87 6.33 -2.75
N ILE A 41 7.49 6.18 -4.01
CA ILE A 41 8.08 6.92 -5.12
C ILE A 41 7.83 8.43 -4.96
N SER A 42 6.64 8.82 -4.49
CA SER A 42 6.29 10.24 -4.34
C SER A 42 7.13 10.97 -3.31
N LYS A 43 7.71 10.25 -2.34
CA LYS A 43 8.44 10.84 -1.21
C LYS A 43 9.96 10.67 -1.31
N THR A 44 10.44 9.80 -2.19
CA THR A 44 11.86 9.44 -2.24
C THR A 44 12.49 9.83 -3.56
N SER A 45 13.82 10.01 -3.54
CA SER A 45 14.59 10.23 -4.75
C SER A 45 14.98 8.90 -5.38
N GLU A 46 15.34 8.95 -6.66
CA GLU A 46 15.86 7.77 -7.36
C GLU A 46 17.07 7.18 -6.64
N LYS A 47 17.96 8.04 -6.14
CA LYS A 47 19.15 7.61 -5.41
C LYS A 47 18.78 6.85 -4.13
N GLN A 48 17.77 7.31 -3.38
CA GLN A 48 17.31 6.61 -2.19
C GLN A 48 16.70 5.25 -2.55
N ARG A 49 15.95 5.18 -3.65
CA ARG A 49 15.34 3.92 -4.11
C ARG A 49 16.38 2.92 -4.63
N GLU A 50 17.53 3.38 -5.06
CA GLU A 50 18.64 2.49 -5.45
C GLU A 50 19.36 1.90 -4.24
N GLN A 51 19.34 2.59 -3.10
CA GLN A 51 20.03 2.17 -1.89
C GLN A 51 19.25 1.14 -1.08
N TYR A 52 17.94 1.14 -1.19
CA TYR A 52 17.05 0.35 -0.32
C TYR A 52 15.97 -0.36 -1.09
N VAL A 53 15.58 -1.52 -0.58
CA VAL A 53 14.42 -2.26 -1.08
C VAL A 53 13.54 -2.66 0.08
N TRP A 54 12.26 -2.85 -0.21
CA TRP A 54 11.27 -3.33 0.74
C TRP A 54 10.85 -4.74 0.37
N VAL A 55 10.78 -5.63 1.36
CA VAL A 55 10.21 -6.96 1.17
C VAL A 55 9.05 -7.15 2.13
N VAL A 56 8.07 -7.93 1.71
CA VAL A 56 6.89 -8.22 2.50
C VAL A 56 7.20 -9.38 3.46
N LEU A 57 6.88 -9.19 4.74
CA LEU A 57 6.95 -10.27 5.72
C LEU A 57 5.60 -10.98 5.85
N ASN A 58 4.50 -10.21 5.85
CA ASN A 58 3.17 -10.79 5.87
C ASN A 58 2.13 -9.77 5.43
N HIS A 59 0.95 -10.28 5.06
CA HIS A 59 -0.24 -9.49 4.76
C HIS A 59 -1.40 -10.00 5.58
N PHE A 60 -2.30 -9.08 5.93
CA PHE A 60 -3.63 -9.42 6.41
C PHE A 60 -4.61 -8.62 5.55
N ILE A 61 -5.59 -9.28 4.95
CA ILE A 61 -6.58 -8.60 4.11
C ILE A 61 -7.98 -9.09 4.49
N SER A 62 -8.91 -8.15 4.64
CA SER A 62 -10.29 -8.41 4.98
C SER A 62 -11.21 -7.82 3.91
N TYR A 63 -12.03 -8.67 3.31
CA TYR A 63 -12.96 -8.30 2.24
C TYR A 63 -14.31 -7.94 2.84
N LYS A 64 -14.74 -6.69 2.66
CA LYS A 64 -15.96 -6.18 3.30
C LYS A 64 -17.15 -6.12 2.35
N ASN A 65 -16.92 -5.69 1.11
CA ASN A 65 -17.97 -5.53 0.11
C ASN A 65 -17.40 -5.80 -1.28
N PRO A 66 -18.20 -6.33 -2.21
CA PRO A 66 -17.75 -6.53 -3.59
C PRO A 66 -17.69 -5.22 -4.34
N SER A 67 -16.90 -5.19 -5.42
CA SER A 67 -16.88 -4.09 -6.36
C SER A 67 -17.01 -4.62 -7.78
N PHE A 68 -17.39 -3.74 -8.72
CA PHE A 68 -17.85 -4.12 -10.03
C PHE A 68 -17.22 -3.28 -11.14
N LEU A 69 -17.28 -3.80 -12.35
CA LEU A 69 -16.76 -3.13 -13.55
C LEU A 69 -17.24 -1.68 -13.63
N GLY A 70 -16.30 -0.78 -13.89
CA GLY A 70 -16.62 0.63 -14.13
C GLY A 70 -16.80 1.47 -12.88
N GLU A 71 -16.81 0.87 -11.70
CA GLU A 71 -16.89 1.63 -10.45
C GLU A 71 -15.60 2.38 -10.19
N GLU A 72 -15.72 3.59 -9.62
CA GLU A 72 -14.54 4.33 -9.16
C GLU A 72 -14.23 3.93 -7.73
N LEU A 73 -12.99 3.49 -7.53
CA LEU A 73 -12.48 3.13 -6.20
C LEU A 73 -11.33 4.06 -5.83
N GLU A 74 -11.12 4.20 -4.53
CA GLU A 74 -9.99 4.95 -3.99
C GLU A 74 -9.23 4.06 -3.02
N THR A 75 -7.96 3.83 -3.28
CA THR A 75 -7.06 3.19 -2.32
C THR A 75 -6.46 4.27 -1.43
N GLN A 76 -6.61 4.09 -0.13
CA GLN A 76 -5.99 4.94 0.88
C GLN A 76 -4.93 4.10 1.58
N THR A 77 -3.73 4.64 1.74
CA THR A 77 -2.65 3.94 2.42
C THR A 77 -1.86 4.89 3.31
N TRP A 78 -1.39 4.38 4.44
CA TRP A 78 -0.58 5.15 5.37
C TRP A 78 0.33 4.20 6.14
N ILE A 79 1.42 4.75 6.66
CA ILE A 79 2.31 4.02 7.56
C ILE A 79 1.81 4.30 8.97
N ASP A 80 1.48 3.24 9.70
CA ASP A 80 0.96 3.37 11.05
C ASP A 80 2.08 3.36 12.09
N ASN A 81 3.10 2.54 11.87
CA ASN A 81 4.19 2.35 12.82
C ASN A 81 5.44 1.82 12.11
N TYR A 82 6.59 2.12 12.66
CA TYR A 82 7.84 1.49 12.24
C TYR A 82 8.75 1.28 13.43
N GLN A 83 9.54 0.20 13.38
CA GLN A 83 10.48 -0.15 14.44
C GLN A 83 11.64 -0.93 13.85
N GLY A 84 12.86 -0.42 14.04
CA GLY A 84 14.05 -1.05 13.48
C GLY A 84 13.97 -1.09 11.95
N ALA A 85 13.97 -2.28 11.37
CA ALA A 85 13.85 -2.48 9.94
C ALA A 85 12.41 -2.72 9.48
N LYS A 86 11.45 -2.76 10.39
CA LYS A 86 10.07 -3.13 10.10
C LYS A 86 9.16 -1.92 10.04
N SER A 87 8.22 -1.95 9.09
CA SER A 87 7.21 -0.89 8.94
C SER A 87 5.85 -1.51 8.72
N GLU A 88 4.87 -1.08 9.50
CA GLU A 88 3.49 -1.52 9.37
C GLU A 88 2.72 -0.50 8.54
N ARG A 89 2.16 -0.97 7.43
CA ARG A 89 1.38 -0.12 6.53
C ARG A 89 -0.05 -0.62 6.46
N HIS A 90 -0.98 0.32 6.50
CA HIS A 90 -2.40 0.05 6.40
C HIS A 90 -2.96 0.52 5.06
N TYR A 91 -4.02 -0.14 4.63
CA TYR A 91 -4.72 0.19 3.39
C TYR A 91 -6.21 0.10 3.60
N LYS A 92 -6.92 0.93 2.87
CA LYS A 92 -8.36 0.88 2.80
C LYS A 92 -8.76 1.18 1.36
N ILE A 93 -9.57 0.32 0.75
CA ILE A 93 -10.13 0.59 -0.57
C ILE A 93 -11.59 0.91 -0.38
N ILE A 94 -12.02 2.07 -0.84
CA ILE A 94 -13.40 2.52 -0.72
C ILE A 94 -14.00 2.79 -2.09
N ARG A 95 -15.32 2.63 -2.20
CA ARG A 95 -16.07 3.01 -3.39
C ARG A 95 -16.41 4.49 -3.29
N SER A 96 -16.06 5.27 -4.33
CA SER A 96 -16.24 6.72 -4.31
C SER A 96 -17.70 7.13 -4.21
N SER A 97 -18.61 6.39 -4.86
CA SER A 97 -20.01 6.77 -4.98
C SER A 97 -20.79 6.75 -3.65
N ASP A 98 -20.54 5.73 -2.81
CA ASP A 98 -21.28 5.54 -1.57
C ASP A 98 -20.39 5.48 -0.32
N LYS A 99 -19.08 5.62 -0.49
CA LYS A 99 -18.08 5.57 0.59
C LYS A 99 -18.03 4.23 1.32
N LYS A 100 -18.59 3.18 0.74
CA LYS A 100 -18.49 1.85 1.34
C LYS A 100 -17.06 1.33 1.31
N ILE A 101 -16.65 0.71 2.41
CA ILE A 101 -15.34 0.06 2.49
C ILE A 101 -15.44 -1.25 1.74
N ILE A 102 -14.58 -1.41 0.74
CA ILE A 102 -14.49 -2.64 -0.04
C ILE A 102 -13.50 -3.61 0.62
N VAL A 103 -12.34 -3.10 1.00
CA VAL A 103 -11.24 -3.89 1.57
C VAL A 103 -10.53 -3.10 2.64
N GLU A 104 -10.10 -3.79 3.70
CA GLU A 104 -9.12 -3.27 4.66
C GLU A 104 -7.94 -4.24 4.69
N ALA A 105 -6.74 -3.72 4.74
CA ALA A 105 -5.54 -4.56 4.72
C ALA A 105 -4.41 -3.95 5.53
N THR A 106 -3.48 -4.82 5.92
CA THR A 106 -2.24 -4.44 6.61
C THR A 106 -1.10 -5.26 6.03
N THR A 107 0.04 -4.62 5.83
CA THR A 107 1.27 -5.28 5.41
C THR A 107 2.38 -4.94 6.38
N LEU A 108 3.11 -5.95 6.81
CA LEU A 108 4.37 -5.76 7.52
C LEU A 108 5.49 -5.84 6.51
N TRP A 109 6.21 -4.74 6.34
CA TRP A 109 7.32 -4.58 5.42
C TRP A 109 8.65 -4.66 6.16
N CYS A 110 9.69 -5.16 5.51
CA CYS A 110 11.05 -5.14 6.01
C CYS A 110 11.95 -4.34 5.08
N PHE A 111 12.71 -3.42 5.65
CA PHE A 111 13.63 -2.53 4.96
C PHE A 111 14.98 -3.21 4.81
N LEU A 112 15.48 -3.32 3.59
CA LEU A 112 16.74 -3.99 3.29
C LEU A 112 17.71 -3.05 2.59
N ASN A 113 19.00 -3.28 2.85
CA ASN A 113 20.06 -2.70 2.04
C ASN A 113 20.02 -3.36 0.65
N ALA A 114 19.96 -2.56 -0.42
CA ALA A 114 19.80 -3.08 -1.77
C ALA A 114 21.00 -3.90 -2.27
N LYS A 115 22.19 -3.67 -1.69
CA LYS A 115 23.41 -4.40 -2.08
C LYS A 115 23.55 -5.74 -1.38
N THR A 116 23.27 -5.75 -0.08
CA THR A 116 23.49 -6.95 0.76
C THR A 116 22.23 -7.78 0.95
N PHE A 117 21.06 -7.21 0.72
CA PHE A 117 19.74 -7.78 1.01
C PHE A 117 19.56 -8.13 2.49
N HIS A 118 20.36 -7.53 3.36
CA HIS A 118 20.18 -7.70 4.81
C HIS A 118 19.26 -6.63 5.37
N PRO A 119 18.44 -6.94 6.37
CA PRO A 119 17.64 -5.93 7.06
C PRO A 119 18.53 -4.80 7.59
N THR A 120 18.08 -3.58 7.41
CA THR A 120 18.75 -2.41 7.90
C THR A 120 17.75 -1.47 8.57
N LYS A 121 18.19 -0.81 9.62
CA LYS A 121 17.34 0.12 10.37
C LYS A 121 16.83 1.22 9.43
N ILE A 122 15.54 1.50 9.51
CA ILE A 122 14.96 2.64 8.79
C ILE A 122 15.58 3.93 9.34
N THR A 123 16.24 4.68 8.47
CA THR A 123 16.96 5.89 8.86
C THR A 123 15.98 7.03 9.17
N GLU A 124 16.46 8.02 9.98
CA GLU A 124 15.66 9.22 10.22
C GLU A 124 15.39 9.97 8.93
N GLU A 125 16.36 10.00 8.01
CA GLU A 125 16.19 10.61 6.69
C GLU A 125 14.97 10.03 5.97
N ILE A 126 14.83 8.72 5.95
CA ILE A 126 13.71 8.05 5.29
C ILE A 126 12.41 8.25 6.09
N SER A 127 12.44 8.01 7.40
CA SER A 127 11.23 8.13 8.20
C SER A 127 10.66 9.54 8.21
N ASN A 128 11.50 10.56 8.20
CA ASN A 128 11.05 11.96 8.21
C ASN A 128 10.37 12.37 6.91
N LEU A 129 10.58 11.63 5.81
CA LEU A 129 9.87 11.88 4.56
C LEU A 129 8.38 11.50 4.66
N PHE A 130 8.05 10.56 5.52
CA PHE A 130 6.70 10.01 5.65
C PHE A 130 6.00 10.43 6.93
N MET A 131 6.73 10.44 8.05
CA MET A 131 6.12 10.70 9.35
C MET A 131 5.97 12.19 9.60
N GLN A 132 4.74 12.60 9.82
CA GLN A 132 4.39 13.99 10.15
C GLN A 132 4.55 14.18 11.66
N ILE A 133 5.23 15.22 12.04
CA ILE A 133 5.43 15.57 13.45
C ILE A 133 4.46 16.67 13.86
#